data_68a70117095d631bd96ef8f6747fb50d
#
_entry.id   68a70117095d631bd96ef8f6747fb50d
#
_cell.length_a   1.000
_cell.length_b   1.000
_cell.length_c   1.000
_cell.angle_alpha   90.00
_cell.angle_beta   90.00
_cell.angle_gamma   90.00
#
_symmetry.space_group_name_H-M   'P 1'
#
loop_
_entity.id
_entity.type
_entity.pdbx_description
1 polymer ?
#
loop_
_entity_poly.entity_id
_entity_poly.type
_entity_poly.pdbx_seq_one_letter_code
_entity_poly.pdbx_strand_id
1 'polypeptide(L)'
;MPSISVRKLYQDNQHKLQLAWAAGAAGGDNRIAVEADRPVLALVGHLNFIHHNQVQVLGIAEVAYLHRLEQAEHHTGLNELFNFPMTLVIVANGLPIPQSLRDYCHTHNTPLLTSKLESPYLMDVLRIYLQRVLAASTIKHGVFL
;
A
#
# COMPACT_ATOMS: atom_id res chain seq x y z
N MET A 1 -17.32 -9.62 -1.89
CA MET A 1 -16.78 -8.39 -2.50
C MET A 1 -15.59 -8.74 -3.35
N PRO A 2 -15.44 -8.12 -4.53
CA PRO A 2 -14.23 -8.35 -5.34
C PRO A 2 -12.96 -7.97 -4.59
N SER A 3 -11.95 -8.80 -4.72
CA SER A 3 -10.67 -8.56 -4.07
C SER A 3 -9.54 -9.26 -4.83
N ILE A 4 -8.31 -8.80 -4.60
CA ILE A 4 -7.11 -9.48 -5.07
C ILE A 4 -6.10 -9.58 -3.94
N SER A 5 -5.17 -10.53 -4.04
CA SER A 5 -4.09 -10.63 -3.08
C SER A 5 -3.00 -9.61 -3.39
N VAL A 6 -2.24 -9.24 -2.35
CA VAL A 6 -1.06 -8.39 -2.54
C VAL A 6 -0.06 -9.08 -3.46
N ARG A 7 0.09 -10.40 -3.34
CA ARG A 7 0.99 -11.18 -4.21
C ARG A 7 0.61 -11.02 -5.67
N LYS A 8 -0.69 -11.06 -5.99
CA LYS A 8 -1.18 -10.87 -7.35
C LYS A 8 -0.84 -9.48 -7.88
N LEU A 9 -1.10 -8.45 -7.08
CA LEU A 9 -0.73 -7.07 -7.44
C LEU A 9 0.77 -6.96 -7.71
N TYR A 10 1.58 -7.56 -6.84
CA TYR A 10 3.03 -7.55 -7.00
C TYR A 10 3.46 -8.23 -8.31
N GLN A 11 2.94 -9.43 -8.54
CA GLN A 11 3.30 -10.19 -9.76
C GLN A 11 2.91 -9.45 -11.03
N ASP A 12 1.72 -8.87 -11.05
CA ASP A 12 1.21 -8.18 -12.24
C ASP A 12 1.94 -6.87 -12.54
N ASN A 13 2.54 -6.24 -11.54
CA ASN A 13 3.12 -4.90 -11.68
C ASN A 13 4.62 -4.84 -11.40
N GLN A 14 5.25 -5.96 -11.06
CA GLN A 14 6.64 -6.00 -10.61
C GLN A 14 7.59 -5.31 -11.59
N HIS A 15 7.49 -5.63 -12.87
CA HIS A 15 8.40 -5.07 -13.87
C HIS A 15 8.04 -3.63 -14.23
N LYS A 16 6.78 -3.37 -14.46
CA LYS A 16 6.31 -2.04 -14.87
C LYS A 16 6.59 -1.00 -13.79
N LEU A 17 6.36 -1.33 -12.54
CA LEU A 17 6.51 -0.40 -11.43
C LEU A 17 7.82 -0.59 -10.67
N GLN A 18 8.70 -1.47 -11.14
CA GLN A 18 10.00 -1.73 -10.51
C GLN A 18 9.85 -2.05 -9.02
N LEU A 19 8.90 -2.94 -8.72
CA LEU A 19 8.61 -3.31 -7.35
C LEU A 19 9.62 -4.33 -6.83
N ALA A 20 10.05 -4.15 -5.58
CA ALA A 20 10.88 -5.11 -4.87
C ALA A 20 10.28 -5.34 -3.48
N TRP A 21 10.29 -6.60 -3.05
CA TRP A 21 9.76 -6.97 -1.75
C TRP A 21 10.82 -6.71 -0.67
N ALA A 22 10.47 -5.93 0.36
CA ALA A 22 11.41 -5.54 1.40
C ALA A 22 11.13 -6.17 2.76
N ALA A 23 9.86 -6.39 3.09
CA ALA A 23 9.47 -6.97 4.38
C ALA A 23 8.04 -7.49 4.29
N GLY A 24 7.60 -8.20 5.33
CA GLY A 24 6.22 -8.65 5.44
C GLY A 24 5.83 -9.70 4.40
N ALA A 25 6.77 -10.55 3.97
CA ALA A 25 6.49 -11.54 2.94
C ALA A 25 5.34 -12.49 3.30
N ALA A 26 5.15 -12.77 4.59
CA ALA A 26 4.07 -13.63 5.05
C ALA A 26 2.68 -13.03 4.80
N GLY A 27 2.61 -11.72 4.55
CA GLY A 27 1.35 -11.03 4.25
C GLY A 27 0.97 -11.03 2.78
N GLY A 28 1.63 -11.81 1.93
CA GLY A 28 1.33 -11.84 0.49
C GLY A 28 -0.10 -12.25 0.18
N ASP A 29 -0.78 -12.95 1.06
CA ASP A 29 -2.17 -13.35 0.89
C ASP A 29 -3.17 -12.33 1.43
N ASN A 30 -2.70 -11.21 1.99
CA ASN A 30 -3.57 -10.11 2.38
C ASN A 30 -4.39 -9.67 1.17
N ARG A 31 -5.68 -9.34 1.42
CA ARG A 31 -6.62 -9.02 0.34
C ARG A 31 -6.85 -7.52 0.24
N ILE A 32 -6.73 -7.00 -0.98
CA ILE A 32 -7.15 -5.64 -1.31
C ILE A 32 -8.57 -5.78 -1.86
N ALA A 33 -9.54 -5.22 -1.14
CA ALA A 33 -10.95 -5.50 -1.40
C ALA A 33 -11.74 -4.21 -1.65
N VAL A 34 -12.72 -4.32 -2.54
CA VAL A 34 -13.68 -3.23 -2.76
C VAL A 34 -14.44 -2.95 -1.45
N GLU A 35 -14.58 -1.67 -1.12
CA GLU A 35 -15.34 -1.22 0.04
C GLU A 35 -16.71 -0.70 -0.42
N ALA A 36 -17.75 -0.97 0.37
CA ALA A 36 -19.13 -0.66 -0.03
C ALA A 36 -19.39 0.84 -0.13
N ASP A 37 -18.69 1.63 0.69
CA ASP A 37 -18.94 3.07 0.84
C ASP A 37 -17.85 3.94 0.25
N ARG A 38 -16.87 3.35 -0.46
CA ARG A 38 -15.75 4.10 -1.03
C ARG A 38 -15.45 3.64 -2.46
N PRO A 39 -15.07 4.57 -3.35
CA PRO A 39 -14.70 4.20 -4.72
C PRO A 39 -13.37 3.43 -4.73
N VAL A 40 -13.20 2.60 -5.76
CA VAL A 40 -11.96 1.81 -5.94
C VAL A 40 -10.73 2.73 -5.95
N LEU A 41 -10.84 3.92 -6.54
CA LEU A 41 -9.71 4.86 -6.59
C LEU A 41 -9.23 5.26 -5.20
N ALA A 42 -10.08 5.21 -4.18
CA ALA A 42 -9.72 5.57 -2.82
C ALA A 42 -8.98 4.46 -2.07
N LEU A 43 -8.77 3.29 -2.70
CA LEU A 43 -8.00 2.21 -2.08
C LEU A 43 -6.51 2.53 -2.03
N VAL A 44 -6.03 3.40 -2.92
CA VAL A 44 -4.62 3.78 -3.03
C VAL A 44 -4.45 5.23 -2.64
N GLY A 45 -3.51 5.53 -1.77
CA GLY A 45 -3.24 6.90 -1.39
C GLY A 45 -1.98 7.06 -0.56
N HIS A 46 -1.64 8.30 -0.27
CA HIS A 46 -0.56 8.64 0.64
C HIS A 46 -0.92 8.26 2.07
N LEU A 47 0.10 8.15 2.91
CA LEU A 47 -0.10 7.97 4.34
C LEU A 47 -0.96 9.10 4.89
N ASN A 48 -2.06 8.73 5.56
CA ASN A 48 -3.04 9.69 6.03
C ASN A 48 -3.60 9.24 7.38
N PHE A 49 -3.69 10.19 8.32
CA PHE A 49 -4.19 9.89 9.66
C PHE A 49 -5.71 9.80 9.74
N ILE A 50 -6.41 10.36 8.77
CA ILE A 50 -7.87 10.48 8.80
C ILE A 50 -8.53 9.37 7.99
N HIS A 51 -7.98 9.07 6.81
CA HIS A 51 -8.52 8.05 5.91
C HIS A 51 -7.47 6.96 5.69
N HIS A 52 -7.84 5.72 5.98
CA HIS A 52 -6.94 4.58 5.76
C HIS A 52 -7.08 4.10 4.34
N ASN A 53 -5.99 4.14 3.62
CA ASN A 53 -5.92 3.52 2.31
C ASN A 53 -5.42 2.09 2.51
N GLN A 54 -6.00 1.14 1.79
CA GLN A 54 -5.52 -0.23 1.86
C GLN A 54 -4.12 -0.35 1.29
N VAL A 55 -3.84 0.42 0.24
CA VAL A 55 -2.50 0.52 -0.34
C VAL A 55 -1.94 1.89 -0.01
N GLN A 56 -0.94 1.93 0.87
CA GLN A 56 -0.29 3.16 1.31
C GLN A 56 0.97 3.37 0.50
N VAL A 57 1.06 4.51 -0.20
CA VAL A 57 2.26 4.88 -0.95
C VAL A 57 2.97 6.00 -0.23
N LEU A 58 4.24 5.78 0.11
CA LEU A 58 5.04 6.74 0.86
C LEU A 58 6.04 7.40 -0.09
N GLY A 59 5.90 8.71 -0.25
CA GLY A 59 6.82 9.52 -1.03
C GLY A 59 7.81 10.25 -0.13
N ILE A 60 8.44 11.29 -0.70
CA ILE A 60 9.52 12.04 -0.03
C ILE A 60 9.05 12.63 1.30
N ALA A 61 7.88 13.28 1.30
CA ALA A 61 7.37 13.95 2.50
C ALA A 61 7.03 12.95 3.61
N GLU A 62 6.39 11.83 3.26
CA GLU A 62 5.98 10.82 4.21
C GLU A 62 7.18 10.10 4.84
N VAL A 63 8.15 9.75 4.02
CA VAL A 63 9.37 9.10 4.52
C VAL A 63 10.15 10.05 5.42
N ALA A 64 10.27 11.33 5.03
CA ALA A 64 10.94 12.32 5.86
C ALA A 64 10.24 12.50 7.21
N TYR A 65 8.91 12.49 7.20
CA TYR A 65 8.12 12.59 8.43
C TYR A 65 8.39 11.40 9.35
N LEU A 66 8.40 10.19 8.82
CA LEU A 66 8.68 8.99 9.61
C LEU A 66 10.10 9.02 10.21
N HIS A 67 11.09 9.48 9.44
CA HIS A 67 12.45 9.63 9.97
C HIS A 67 12.51 10.63 11.12
N ARG A 68 11.76 11.74 11.02
CA ARG A 68 11.70 12.71 12.12
C ARG A 68 11.07 12.10 13.37
N LEU A 69 10.02 11.31 13.21
CA LEU A 69 9.40 10.62 14.34
C LEU A 69 10.35 9.63 15.01
N GLU A 70 11.15 8.92 14.20
CA GLU A 70 12.14 7.97 14.74
C GLU A 70 13.22 8.65 15.57
N GLN A 71 13.59 9.88 15.18
CA GLN A 71 14.61 10.66 15.89
C GLN A 71 14.06 11.34 17.13
N ALA A 72 12.76 11.45 17.27
CA ALA A 72 12.13 12.04 18.44
C ALA A 72 12.23 11.07 19.63
N GLU A 73 12.37 11.63 20.84
CA GLU A 73 12.45 10.80 22.06
C GLU A 73 11.14 10.08 22.38
N HIS A 74 10.04 10.53 21.79
CA HIS A 74 8.73 9.96 22.02
C HIS A 74 8.27 9.17 20.82
N HIS A 75 8.17 7.85 20.98
CA HIS A 75 7.72 6.95 19.93
C HIS A 75 6.21 6.79 19.84
N THR A 76 5.45 7.53 20.66
CA THR A 76 3.99 7.44 20.68
C THR A 76 3.37 7.82 19.33
N GLY A 77 3.96 8.78 18.61
CA GLY A 77 3.47 9.17 17.29
C GLY A 77 3.54 8.05 16.27
N LEU A 78 4.59 7.22 16.34
CA LEU A 78 4.71 6.06 15.44
C LEU A 78 3.64 5.02 15.73
N ASN A 79 3.39 4.75 17.02
CA ASN A 79 2.37 3.79 17.40
C ASN A 79 0.97 4.25 16.96
N GLU A 80 0.68 5.54 17.09
CA GLU A 80 -0.58 6.09 16.61
C GLU A 80 -0.71 5.98 15.10
N LEU A 81 0.37 6.27 14.38
CA LEU A 81 0.41 6.21 12.93
C LEU A 81 0.12 4.80 12.43
N PHE A 82 0.66 3.79 13.11
CA PHE A 82 0.53 2.39 12.73
C PHE A 82 -0.61 1.68 13.46
N ASN A 83 -1.50 2.42 14.10
CA ASN A 83 -2.62 1.85 14.83
C ASN A 83 -3.73 1.31 13.92
N PHE A 84 -3.64 1.53 12.61
CA PHE A 84 -4.64 1.10 11.66
C PHE A 84 -4.11 -0.04 10.82
N PRO A 85 -4.94 -1.05 10.53
CA PRO A 85 -4.49 -2.16 9.70
C PRO A 85 -4.20 -1.67 8.28
N MET A 86 -2.98 -1.91 7.84
CA MET A 86 -2.55 -1.62 6.47
C MET A 86 -2.43 -2.94 5.71
N THR A 87 -2.94 -2.95 4.50
CA THR A 87 -2.90 -4.15 3.67
C THR A 87 -1.58 -4.25 2.90
N LEU A 88 -1.08 -3.11 2.44
CA LEU A 88 0.14 -3.03 1.64
C LEU A 88 0.76 -1.64 1.80
N VAL A 89 2.08 -1.59 1.94
CA VAL A 89 2.83 -0.33 1.99
C VAL A 89 3.89 -0.35 0.90
N ILE A 90 4.00 0.74 0.15
CA ILE A 90 5.01 0.90 -0.91
C ILE A 90 5.81 2.16 -0.65
N VAL A 91 7.13 2.03 -0.52
CA VAL A 91 8.03 3.17 -0.41
C VAL A 91 8.53 3.53 -1.80
N ALA A 92 8.21 4.73 -2.25
CA ALA A 92 8.51 5.22 -3.59
C ALA A 92 9.83 5.98 -3.66
N ASN A 93 10.17 6.45 -4.86
CA ASN A 93 11.30 7.35 -5.13
C ASN A 93 12.68 6.78 -4.77
N GLY A 94 12.81 5.48 -4.64
CA GLY A 94 14.09 4.87 -4.23
C GLY A 94 14.55 5.29 -2.85
N LEU A 95 13.65 5.71 -1.98
CA LEU A 95 13.98 6.25 -0.67
C LEU A 95 14.40 5.15 0.31
N PRO A 96 15.23 5.49 1.29
CA PRO A 96 15.56 4.53 2.34
C PRO A 96 14.33 4.25 3.20
N ILE A 97 14.17 2.99 3.58
CA ILE A 97 13.02 2.56 4.39
C ILE A 97 13.28 2.93 5.85
N PRO A 98 12.36 3.68 6.50
CA PRO A 98 12.48 3.89 7.94
C PRO A 98 12.46 2.57 8.69
N GLN A 99 13.36 2.40 9.66
CA GLN A 99 13.48 1.13 10.38
C GLN A 99 12.19 0.78 11.14
N SER A 100 11.53 1.79 11.70
CA SER A 100 10.25 1.59 12.40
C SER A 100 9.18 1.01 11.49
N LEU A 101 9.14 1.46 10.24
CA LEU A 101 8.19 0.94 9.26
C LEU A 101 8.51 -0.51 8.90
N ARG A 102 9.79 -0.82 8.70
CA ARG A 102 10.23 -2.18 8.42
C ARG A 102 9.86 -3.12 9.57
N ASP A 103 10.11 -2.70 10.79
CA ASP A 103 9.80 -3.49 11.99
C ASP A 103 8.30 -3.71 12.13
N TYR A 104 7.51 -2.67 11.90
CA TYR A 104 6.04 -2.79 11.94
C TYR A 104 5.55 -3.80 10.91
N CYS A 105 6.01 -3.68 9.68
CA CYS A 105 5.56 -4.56 8.59
C CYS A 105 5.98 -6.00 8.83
N HIS A 106 7.16 -6.21 9.39
CA HIS A 106 7.62 -7.55 9.74
C HIS A 106 6.74 -8.15 10.84
N THR A 107 6.48 -7.39 11.90
CA THR A 107 5.72 -7.86 13.06
C THR A 107 4.27 -8.17 12.70
N HIS A 108 3.66 -7.34 11.85
CA HIS A 108 2.23 -7.45 11.54
C HIS A 108 1.95 -8.18 10.23
N ASN A 109 2.98 -8.75 9.60
CA ASN A 109 2.86 -9.42 8.30
C ASN A 109 2.19 -8.51 7.26
N THR A 110 2.58 -7.24 7.25
CA THR A 110 2.13 -6.27 6.26
C THR A 110 3.18 -6.21 5.15
N PRO A 111 2.83 -6.55 3.90
CA PRO A 111 3.79 -6.46 2.80
C PRO A 111 4.34 -5.05 2.65
N LEU A 112 5.65 -4.95 2.56
CA LEU A 112 6.38 -3.71 2.34
C LEU A 112 7.16 -3.85 1.05
N LEU A 113 6.78 -3.07 0.05
CA LEU A 113 7.43 -3.05 -1.24
C LEU A 113 8.18 -1.74 -1.42
N THR A 114 9.15 -1.73 -2.32
CA THR A 114 9.87 -0.52 -2.71
C THR A 114 9.77 -0.33 -4.21
N SER A 115 9.93 0.92 -4.65
CA SER A 115 10.01 1.25 -6.07
C SER A 115 10.92 2.46 -6.25
N LYS A 116 11.63 2.51 -7.37
CA LYS A 116 12.45 3.68 -7.73
C LYS A 116 11.59 4.78 -8.37
N LEU A 117 10.37 4.47 -8.76
CA LEU A 117 9.49 5.41 -9.43
C LEU A 117 8.85 6.40 -8.46
N GLU A 118 8.41 7.54 -8.98
CA GLU A 118 7.79 8.58 -8.17
C GLU A 118 6.43 8.18 -7.64
N SER A 119 6.09 8.66 -6.44
CA SER A 119 4.84 8.27 -5.77
C SER A 119 3.59 8.64 -6.58
N PRO A 120 3.47 9.82 -7.22
CA PRO A 120 2.27 10.12 -8.01
C PRO A 120 2.07 9.13 -9.16
N TYR A 121 3.15 8.76 -9.84
CA TYR A 121 3.07 7.79 -10.93
C TYR A 121 2.63 6.42 -10.44
N LEU A 122 3.22 5.97 -9.33
CA LEU A 122 2.84 4.69 -8.71
C LEU A 122 1.36 4.67 -8.36
N MET A 123 0.89 5.73 -7.74
CA MET A 123 -0.51 5.81 -7.32
C MET A 123 -1.45 5.78 -8.52
N ASP A 124 -1.15 6.53 -9.57
CA ASP A 124 -1.99 6.56 -10.77
C ASP A 124 -2.07 5.20 -11.43
N VAL A 125 -0.93 4.54 -11.61
CA VAL A 125 -0.90 3.22 -12.24
C VAL A 125 -1.63 2.18 -11.40
N LEU A 126 -1.44 2.21 -10.08
CA LEU A 126 -2.11 1.25 -9.19
C LEU A 126 -3.62 1.49 -9.13
N ARG A 127 -4.06 2.75 -9.13
CA ARG A 127 -5.48 3.06 -9.19
C ARG A 127 -6.12 2.53 -10.47
N ILE A 128 -5.47 2.74 -11.60
CA ILE A 128 -5.96 2.23 -12.88
C ILE A 128 -5.98 0.71 -12.86
N TYR A 129 -4.92 0.08 -12.38
CA TYR A 129 -4.83 -1.36 -12.29
C TYR A 129 -5.95 -1.96 -11.43
N LEU A 130 -6.13 -1.42 -10.22
CA LEU A 130 -7.16 -1.92 -9.30
C LEU A 130 -8.55 -1.70 -9.84
N GLN A 131 -8.80 -0.53 -10.44
CA GLN A 131 -10.09 -0.27 -11.06
C GLN A 131 -10.40 -1.30 -12.14
N ARG A 132 -9.42 -1.62 -12.96
CA ARG A 132 -9.59 -2.60 -14.04
C ARG A 132 -9.84 -4.02 -13.50
N VAL A 133 -8.99 -4.49 -12.58
CA VAL A 133 -9.10 -5.88 -12.12
C VAL A 133 -10.29 -6.10 -11.20
N LEU A 134 -10.62 -5.13 -10.35
CA LEU A 134 -11.75 -5.27 -9.43
C LEU A 134 -13.09 -4.99 -10.11
N ALA A 135 -13.15 -4.00 -10.99
CA ALA A 135 -14.36 -3.70 -11.74
C ALA A 135 -14.65 -4.77 -12.79
N ALA A 136 -13.63 -5.30 -13.44
CA ALA A 136 -13.81 -6.37 -14.42
C ALA A 136 -14.44 -7.61 -13.78
N SER A 137 -14.02 -7.94 -12.56
CA SER A 137 -14.59 -9.05 -11.81
C SER A 137 -16.07 -8.81 -11.52
N THR A 138 -16.46 -7.58 -11.16
CA THR A 138 -17.84 -7.20 -10.91
C THR A 138 -18.67 -7.22 -12.20
N ILE A 139 -18.10 -6.71 -13.29
CA ILE A 139 -18.79 -6.66 -14.60
C ILE A 139 -19.05 -8.07 -15.12
N LYS A 140 -18.10 -8.99 -14.96
CA LYS A 140 -18.32 -10.38 -15.36
C LYS A 140 -19.55 -10.99 -14.72
N HIS A 141 -19.78 -10.69 -13.48
CA HIS A 141 -20.95 -11.20 -12.78
C HIS A 141 -22.26 -10.53 -13.22
N GLY A 142 -22.18 -9.29 -13.71
CA GLY A 142 -23.36 -8.55 -14.15
C GLY A 142 -23.74 -8.77 -15.60
N VAL A 143 -22.75 -8.90 -16.49
CA VAL A 143 -22.98 -8.89 -17.93
C VAL A 143 -23.48 -10.22 -18.48
N PHE A 144 -23.16 -11.31 -17.82
CA PHE A 144 -23.53 -12.64 -18.33
C PHE A 144 -24.82 -13.18 -17.72
N LEU A 145 -25.61 -12.31 -17.18
CA LEU A 145 -26.96 -12.65 -16.75
C LEU A 145 -27.97 -12.56 -17.92
#